data_68bfcd6eebb964b073fd374f142ad51b
#
_entry.id   68bfcd6eebb964b073fd374f142ad51b
#
_cell.length_a   1.000
_cell.length_b   1.000
_cell.length_c   1.000
_cell.angle_alpha   90.00
_cell.angle_beta   90.00
_cell.angle_gamma   90.00
#
_symmetry.space_group_name_H-M   'P 1'
#
loop_
_entity.id
_entity.type
_entity.pdbx_description
1 polymer ?
#
loop_
_entity_poly.entity_id
_entity_poly.type
_entity_poly.pdbx_seq_one_letter_code
_entity_poly.pdbx_strand_id
1 'polypeptide(L)'
;MYKIYTSYFSNKKLPEDIQKIPICSKILSPGNYATYYKELAPNASDVRDLYNQNITEVEFSLNYLNKLEHIREDRSLDLIVQDLELRLEYSDIVLLCYEKPNKFCHRHILAQFLKKNYDFQIEEF
;
A
#
# COMPACT_ATOMS: atom_id res chain seq x y z
N MET A 1 9.98 15.61 11.29
CA MET A 1 10.23 14.57 10.29
C MET A 1 8.91 13.99 9.80
N TYR A 2 8.79 13.82 8.51
CA TYR A 2 7.57 13.27 7.92
C TYR A 2 7.57 11.75 8.00
N LYS A 3 6.37 11.16 7.92
CA LYS A 3 6.22 9.71 7.99
C LYS A 3 5.15 9.20 7.03
N ILE A 4 5.09 7.87 6.91
CA ILE A 4 4.15 7.21 6.01
C ILE A 4 2.94 6.77 6.82
N TYR A 5 1.77 7.01 6.25
CA TYR A 5 0.51 6.50 6.77
C TYR A 5 -0.10 5.54 5.76
N THR A 6 -0.94 4.65 6.24
CA THR A 6 -1.86 3.87 5.41
C THR A 6 -3.27 4.32 5.71
N SER A 7 -4.14 4.31 4.70
CA SER A 7 -5.53 4.69 4.88
C SER A 7 -6.39 4.21 3.70
N TYR A 8 -7.60 4.69 3.64
CA TYR A 8 -8.57 4.34 2.59
C TYR A 8 -9.03 5.60 1.85
N PHE A 9 -9.42 5.43 0.58
CA PHE A 9 -9.74 6.55 -0.30
C PHE A 9 -10.84 7.47 0.25
N SER A 10 -11.85 6.91 0.90
CA SER A 10 -12.99 7.68 1.38
C SER A 10 -12.77 8.33 2.74
N ASN A 11 -11.55 8.27 3.29
CA ASN A 11 -11.23 8.92 4.58
C ASN A 11 -11.18 10.43 4.40
N LYS A 12 -12.22 11.12 4.89
CA LYS A 12 -12.36 12.58 4.76
C LYS A 12 -11.46 13.37 5.71
N LYS A 13 -10.78 12.68 6.63
CA LYS A 13 -9.88 13.33 7.61
C LYS A 13 -8.46 13.52 7.09
N LEU A 14 -8.16 13.00 5.90
CA LEU A 14 -6.83 13.15 5.32
C LEU A 14 -6.52 14.61 5.03
N PRO A 15 -5.34 15.13 5.44
CA PRO A 15 -4.94 16.49 5.12
C PRO A 15 -4.81 16.70 3.62
N GLU A 16 -5.08 17.93 3.15
CA GLU A 16 -4.98 18.25 1.72
C GLU A 16 -3.54 18.21 1.21
N ASP A 17 -2.57 18.52 2.07
CA ASP A 17 -1.16 18.59 1.70
C ASP A 17 -0.42 17.25 1.81
N ILE A 18 -1.09 16.19 2.27
CA ILE A 18 -0.46 14.87 2.32
C ILE A 18 -0.32 14.28 0.92
N GLN A 19 0.80 13.64 0.66
CA GLN A 19 1.04 12.97 -0.63
C GLN A 19 0.24 11.67 -0.69
N LYS A 20 -0.74 11.61 -1.57
CA LYS A 20 -1.63 10.45 -1.72
C LYS A 20 -1.10 9.51 -2.79
N ILE A 21 -0.83 8.27 -2.40
CA ILE A 21 -0.24 7.26 -3.29
C ILE A 21 -1.09 5.99 -3.25
N PRO A 22 -1.87 5.71 -4.32
CA PRO A 22 -2.62 4.45 -4.39
C PRO A 22 -1.70 3.24 -4.47
N ILE A 23 -2.11 2.15 -3.80
CA ILE A 23 -1.43 0.86 -3.82
C ILE A 23 -2.39 -0.28 -4.17
N CYS A 24 -3.49 0.05 -4.84
CA CYS A 24 -4.50 -0.90 -5.27
C CYS A 24 -4.27 -1.34 -6.72
N SER A 25 -4.90 -2.44 -7.13
CA SER A 25 -4.75 -2.96 -8.49
C SER A 25 -5.44 -2.10 -9.54
N LYS A 26 -6.45 -1.32 -9.14
CA LYS A 26 -7.22 -0.45 -10.02
C LYS A 26 -7.68 0.79 -9.26
N ILE A 27 -7.39 1.97 -9.81
CA ILE A 27 -7.83 3.23 -9.21
C ILE A 27 -9.23 3.54 -9.74
N LEU A 28 -10.24 3.48 -8.87
CA LEU A 28 -11.63 3.80 -9.19
C LEU A 28 -12.05 5.16 -8.63
N SER A 29 -11.35 5.66 -7.61
CA SER A 29 -11.66 6.95 -7.00
C SER A 29 -10.97 8.09 -7.75
N PRO A 30 -11.68 9.16 -8.12
CA PRO A 30 -11.03 10.33 -8.67
C PRO A 30 -10.23 11.06 -7.59
N GLY A 31 -9.18 11.78 -8.00
CA GLY A 31 -8.38 12.56 -7.08
C GLY A 31 -7.02 12.91 -7.65
N ASN A 32 -6.32 13.78 -6.95
CA ASN A 32 -4.96 14.16 -7.28
C ASN A 32 -3.98 13.29 -6.50
N TYR A 33 -3.33 12.37 -7.20
CA TYR A 33 -2.39 11.45 -6.59
C TYR A 33 -0.96 11.87 -6.94
N ALA A 34 -0.05 11.76 -5.95
CA ALA A 34 1.35 12.13 -6.15
C ALA A 34 2.03 11.17 -7.12
N THR A 35 1.74 9.88 -7.01
CA THR A 35 2.20 8.83 -7.91
C THR A 35 1.33 7.60 -7.67
N TYR A 36 1.63 6.51 -8.37
CA TYR A 36 0.91 5.25 -8.24
C TYR A 36 1.91 4.10 -8.29
N TYR A 37 1.96 3.31 -7.21
CA TYR A 37 2.82 2.13 -7.13
C TYR A 37 2.02 0.87 -7.43
N LYS A 38 1.79 0.62 -8.71
CA LYS A 38 1.06 -0.57 -9.13
C LYS A 38 1.77 -1.86 -8.69
N GLU A 39 3.09 -1.83 -8.57
CA GLU A 39 3.91 -2.96 -8.13
C GLU A 39 3.59 -3.39 -6.69
N LEU A 40 3.05 -2.49 -5.88
CA LEU A 40 2.65 -2.78 -4.50
C LEU A 40 1.22 -3.29 -4.39
N ALA A 41 0.50 -3.37 -5.50
CA ALA A 41 -0.86 -3.91 -5.51
C ALA A 41 -0.82 -5.44 -5.47
N PRO A 42 -1.85 -6.08 -4.89
CA PRO A 42 -1.99 -7.52 -5.03
C PRO A 42 -2.37 -7.89 -6.46
N ASN A 43 -2.22 -9.14 -6.82
CA ASN A 43 -2.67 -9.61 -8.13
C ASN A 43 -4.20 -9.47 -8.23
N ALA A 44 -4.67 -8.96 -9.37
CA ALA A 44 -6.12 -8.75 -9.58
C ALA A 44 -6.91 -10.05 -9.47
N SER A 45 -6.33 -11.17 -9.92
CA SER A 45 -6.96 -12.50 -9.78
C SER A 45 -7.15 -12.90 -8.32
N ASP A 46 -6.16 -12.60 -7.45
CA ASP A 46 -6.27 -12.89 -6.03
C ASP A 46 -7.34 -12.03 -5.35
N VAL A 47 -7.44 -10.77 -5.73
CA VAL A 47 -8.48 -9.87 -5.22
C VAL A 47 -9.87 -10.41 -5.60
N ARG A 48 -10.06 -10.81 -6.84
CA ARG A 48 -11.31 -11.40 -7.32
C ARG A 48 -11.63 -12.69 -6.61
N ASP A 49 -10.64 -13.57 -6.45
CA ASP A 49 -10.82 -14.86 -5.80
C ASP A 49 -11.16 -14.71 -4.31
N LEU A 50 -10.56 -13.75 -3.63
CA LEU A 50 -10.90 -13.44 -2.24
C LEU A 50 -12.34 -12.92 -2.13
N TYR A 51 -12.72 -12.00 -3.00
CA TYR A 51 -14.08 -11.44 -3.03
C TYR A 51 -15.13 -12.54 -3.27
N ASN A 52 -14.83 -13.46 -4.17
CA ASN A 52 -15.72 -14.59 -4.51
C ASN A 52 -15.59 -15.77 -3.54
N GLN A 53 -14.79 -15.63 -2.48
CA GLN A 53 -14.57 -16.67 -1.48
C GLN A 53 -13.95 -17.96 -2.04
N ASN A 54 -13.20 -17.85 -3.12
CA ASN A 54 -12.46 -18.95 -3.72
C ASN A 54 -11.11 -19.19 -3.04
N ILE A 55 -10.58 -18.19 -2.34
CA ILE A 55 -9.40 -18.30 -1.48
C ILE A 55 -9.70 -17.67 -0.14
N THR A 56 -8.92 -18.05 0.88
CA THR A 56 -9.04 -17.49 2.23
C THR A 56 -8.19 -16.21 2.36
N GLU A 57 -8.42 -15.46 3.43
CA GLU A 57 -7.57 -14.31 3.76
C GLU A 57 -6.12 -14.73 3.99
N VAL A 58 -5.91 -15.93 4.58
CA VAL A 58 -4.56 -16.47 4.80
C VAL A 58 -3.88 -16.74 3.46
N GLU A 59 -4.57 -17.39 2.53
CA GLU A 59 -4.03 -17.67 1.20
C GLU A 59 -3.72 -16.39 0.43
N PHE A 60 -4.62 -15.41 0.49
CA PHE A 60 -4.38 -14.10 -0.10
C PHE A 60 -3.13 -13.45 0.49
N SER A 61 -3.01 -13.46 1.82
CA SER A 61 -1.88 -12.85 2.52
C SER A 61 -0.56 -13.49 2.12
N LEU A 62 -0.52 -14.82 2.02
CA LEU A 62 0.68 -15.55 1.60
C LEU A 62 1.05 -15.21 0.16
N ASN A 63 0.07 -15.16 -0.74
CA ASN A 63 0.32 -14.80 -2.14
C ASN A 63 0.87 -13.38 -2.26
N TYR A 64 0.31 -12.44 -1.50
CA TYR A 64 0.76 -11.07 -1.52
C TYR A 64 2.17 -10.91 -0.93
N LEU A 65 2.46 -11.58 0.20
CA LEU A 65 3.80 -11.58 0.78
C LEU A 65 4.82 -12.17 -0.17
N ASN A 66 4.48 -13.24 -0.88
CA ASN A 66 5.37 -13.83 -1.88
C ASN A 66 5.67 -12.84 -3.01
N LYS A 67 4.68 -12.09 -3.45
CA LYS A 67 4.87 -11.04 -4.44
C LYS A 67 5.83 -9.96 -3.94
N LEU A 68 5.63 -9.49 -2.71
CA LEU A 68 6.50 -8.46 -2.11
C LEU A 68 7.94 -8.98 -1.95
N GLU A 69 8.12 -10.21 -1.49
CA GLU A 69 9.44 -10.83 -1.39
C GLU A 69 10.12 -10.94 -2.75
N HIS A 70 9.36 -11.28 -3.78
CA HIS A 70 9.90 -11.40 -5.15
C HIS A 70 10.43 -10.05 -5.65
N ILE A 71 9.66 -8.96 -5.50
CA ILE A 71 10.12 -7.64 -5.95
C ILE A 71 11.23 -7.09 -5.06
N ARG A 72 11.35 -7.54 -3.82
CA ARG A 72 12.48 -7.22 -2.96
C ARG A 72 13.75 -7.95 -3.44
N GLU A 73 13.65 -9.23 -3.74
CA GLU A 73 14.78 -10.05 -4.18
C GLU A 73 15.31 -9.65 -5.55
N ASP A 74 14.42 -9.30 -6.49
CA ASP A 74 14.84 -8.84 -7.82
C ASP A 74 15.22 -7.37 -7.86
N ARG A 75 15.17 -6.68 -6.72
CA ARG A 75 15.56 -5.29 -6.51
C ARG A 75 14.60 -4.25 -7.11
N SER A 76 13.46 -4.66 -7.66
CA SER A 76 12.45 -3.71 -8.19
C SER A 76 11.93 -2.79 -7.09
N LEU A 77 11.81 -3.33 -5.86
CA LEU A 77 11.31 -2.55 -4.71
C LEU A 77 12.28 -1.45 -4.31
N ASP A 78 13.57 -1.56 -4.62
CA ASP A 78 14.57 -0.54 -4.27
C ASP A 78 14.21 0.83 -4.84
N LEU A 79 13.70 0.88 -6.06
CA LEU A 79 13.31 2.14 -6.70
C LEU A 79 12.12 2.78 -5.99
N ILE A 80 11.16 1.97 -5.56
CA ILE A 80 10.00 2.45 -4.81
C ILE A 80 10.44 2.99 -3.45
N VAL A 81 11.31 2.26 -2.75
CA VAL A 81 11.83 2.69 -1.45
C VAL A 81 12.58 4.02 -1.57
N GLN A 82 13.42 4.16 -2.60
CA GLN A 82 14.13 5.41 -2.86
C GLN A 82 13.16 6.56 -3.14
N ASP A 83 12.12 6.31 -3.93
CA ASP A 83 11.11 7.32 -4.23
C ASP A 83 10.35 7.74 -2.96
N LEU A 84 9.99 6.78 -2.11
CA LEU A 84 9.35 7.08 -0.82
C LEU A 84 10.26 7.94 0.06
N GLU A 85 11.54 7.60 0.16
CA GLU A 85 12.49 8.36 0.96
C GLU A 85 12.63 9.81 0.47
N LEU A 86 12.69 10.00 -0.85
CA LEU A 86 12.75 11.34 -1.42
C LEU A 86 11.47 12.13 -1.14
N ARG A 87 10.31 11.50 -1.29
CA ARG A 87 9.02 12.16 -1.04
C ARG A 87 8.84 12.56 0.43
N LEU A 88 9.39 11.79 1.36
CA LEU A 88 9.34 12.09 2.79
C LEU A 88 10.13 13.35 3.17
N GLU A 89 10.94 13.88 2.27
CA GLU A 89 11.60 15.17 2.48
C GLU A 89 10.64 16.35 2.34
N TYR A 90 9.47 16.14 1.72
CA TYR A 90 8.54 17.23 1.39
C TYR A 90 7.29 17.25 2.25
N SER A 91 6.72 16.10 2.56
CA SER A 91 5.53 15.99 3.40
C SER A 91 5.28 14.55 3.82
N ASP A 92 4.28 14.36 4.69
CA ASP A 92 3.78 13.03 4.99
C ASP A 92 3.23 12.36 3.74
N ILE A 93 3.28 11.04 3.72
CA ILE A 93 2.78 10.19 2.64
C ILE A 93 1.63 9.35 3.19
N VAL A 94 0.59 9.14 2.39
CA VAL A 94 -0.43 8.13 2.71
C VAL A 94 -0.55 7.14 1.55
N LEU A 95 -0.43 5.86 1.89
CA LEU A 95 -0.64 4.75 0.95
C LEU A 95 -2.11 4.35 1.05
N LEU A 96 -2.82 4.36 -0.07
CA LEU A 96 -4.28 4.25 -0.10
C LEU A 96 -4.78 2.98 -0.77
N CYS A 97 -5.76 2.34 -0.15
CA CYS A 97 -6.59 1.31 -0.76
C CYS A 97 -8.06 1.55 -0.39
N TYR A 98 -8.95 0.61 -0.70
CA TYR A 98 -10.39 0.87 -0.59
C TYR A 98 -10.99 0.52 0.76
N GLU A 99 -10.47 -0.50 1.44
CA GLU A 99 -11.12 -1.03 2.64
C GLU A 99 -10.92 -0.14 3.86
N LYS A 100 -11.94 -0.03 4.70
CA LYS A 100 -11.89 0.71 5.97
C LYS A 100 -10.96 -0.01 6.97
N PRO A 101 -10.51 0.67 8.05
CA PRO A 101 -9.51 0.09 8.98
C PRO A 101 -9.93 -1.23 9.61
N ASN A 102 -11.22 -1.44 9.84
CA ASN A 102 -11.74 -2.66 10.48
C ASN A 102 -11.95 -3.81 9.49
N LYS A 103 -11.57 -3.63 8.24
CA LYS A 103 -11.70 -4.65 7.19
C LYS A 103 -10.33 -5.17 6.81
N PHE A 104 -10.29 -6.41 6.34
CA PHE A 104 -9.08 -6.99 5.79
C PHE A 104 -8.64 -6.22 4.55
N CYS A 105 -7.39 -5.79 4.53
CA CYS A 105 -6.82 -5.08 3.37
C CYS A 105 -5.31 -5.31 3.29
N HIS A 106 -4.80 -5.42 2.06
CA HIS A 106 -3.39 -5.64 1.80
C HIS A 106 -2.49 -4.52 2.32
N ARG A 107 -3.00 -3.30 2.54
CA ARG A 107 -2.16 -2.21 3.07
C ARG A 107 -1.59 -2.52 4.44
N HIS A 108 -2.30 -3.29 5.27
CA HIS A 108 -1.78 -3.69 6.59
C HIS A 108 -0.62 -4.66 6.46
N ILE A 109 -0.71 -5.57 5.48
CA ILE A 109 0.37 -6.52 5.17
C ILE A 109 1.60 -5.75 4.66
N LEU A 110 1.37 -4.81 3.74
CA LEU A 110 2.45 -3.97 3.18
C LEU A 110 3.12 -3.15 4.28
N ALA A 111 2.35 -2.55 5.18
CA ALA A 111 2.90 -1.75 6.28
C ALA A 111 3.84 -2.58 7.15
N GLN A 112 3.43 -3.78 7.51
CA GLN A 112 4.28 -4.68 8.30
C GLN A 112 5.53 -5.11 7.54
N PHE A 113 5.39 -5.40 6.25
CA PHE A 113 6.52 -5.78 5.40
C PHE A 113 7.56 -4.65 5.30
N LEU A 114 7.12 -3.43 5.07
CA LEU A 114 8.00 -2.28 4.97
C LEU A 114 8.67 -1.96 6.30
N LYS A 115 7.95 -2.06 7.41
CA LYS A 115 8.54 -1.85 8.74
C LYS A 115 9.58 -2.90 9.09
N LYS A 116 9.33 -4.15 8.69
CA LYS A 116 10.26 -5.25 8.97
C LYS A 116 11.55 -5.17 8.16
N ASN A 117 11.45 -4.80 6.89
CA ASN A 117 12.57 -4.88 5.95
C ASN A 117 13.26 -3.55 5.71
N TYR A 118 12.64 -2.44 6.08
CA TYR A 118 13.16 -1.08 5.89
C TYR A 118 12.88 -0.25 7.13
N ASP A 119 13.63 0.82 7.31
CA ASP A 119 13.53 1.66 8.51
C ASP A 119 12.49 2.77 8.35
N PHE A 120 11.23 2.38 8.06
CA PHE A 120 10.12 3.32 7.93
C PHE A 120 9.26 3.34 9.19
N GLN A 121 8.75 4.54 9.52
CA GLN A 121 7.68 4.70 10.50
C GLN A 121 6.37 4.73 9.72
N ILE A 122 5.50 3.75 9.97
CA ILE A 122 4.23 3.60 9.26
C ILE A 122 3.11 3.40 10.27
N GLU A 123 2.05 4.19 10.14
CA GLU A 123 0.87 4.13 10.99
C GLU A 123 -0.39 4.18 10.14
N GLU A 124 -1.48 3.58 10.64
CA GLU A 124 -2.79 3.79 10.02
C GLU A 124 -3.30 5.18 10.39
N PHE A 125 -3.79 5.90 9.41
CA PHE A 125 -4.27 7.27 9.63
C PHE A 125 -5.71 7.31 10.19
#